data_57b9e44409192dc418ff83657454f11c
#
_entry.id   57b9e44409192dc418ff83657454f11c
#
_cell.length_a   1.000
_cell.length_b   1.000
_cell.length_c   1.000
_cell.angle_alpha   90.00
_cell.angle_beta   90.00
_cell.angle_gamma   90.00
#
_symmetry.space_group_name_H-M   'P 1'
#
loop_
_entity.id
_entity.type
_entity.pdbx_description
1 polymer ?
#
loop_
_entity_poly.entity_id
_entity_poly.type
_entity_poly.pdbx_seq_one_letter_code
_entity_poly.pdbx_strand_id
1 'polypeptide(L)'
;VILANLPEGYEEVFQYRMIGYVVPLSRLPNTYNGKPLTYVSVASQKNYISVYPMGVYGDESHRQWFRQEYAKTGKKLDMGKSCVRFRNPEDIPLDLIGRSVALLPVADFIALYERNRGKGRAQ
;
A
#
# COMPACT_ATOMS: atom_id res chain seq x y z
N VAL A 1 -6.70 -1.04 12.12
CA VAL A 1 -6.62 0.27 11.45
C VAL A 1 -6.83 0.14 9.95
N ILE A 2 -6.15 -0.82 9.31
CA ILE A 2 -6.27 -0.99 7.86
C ILE A 2 -7.70 -1.36 7.49
N LEU A 3 -8.28 -2.40 8.12
CA LEU A 3 -9.64 -2.83 7.81
C LEU A 3 -10.67 -1.72 8.05
N ALA A 4 -10.47 -0.91 9.09
CA ALA A 4 -11.41 0.17 9.42
C ALA A 4 -11.41 1.28 8.37
N ASN A 5 -10.33 1.43 7.60
CA ASN A 5 -10.18 2.49 6.60
C ASN A 5 -10.17 1.98 5.16
N LEU A 6 -10.22 0.66 4.97
CA LEU A 6 -10.13 0.05 3.65
C LEU A 6 -11.38 0.34 2.83
N PRO A 7 -11.24 0.93 1.63
CA PRO A 7 -12.40 1.11 0.75
C PRO A 7 -13.04 -0.22 0.37
N GLU A 8 -14.34 -0.16 0.07
CA GLU A 8 -15.09 -1.35 -0.33
C GLU A 8 -14.52 -1.96 -1.60
N GLY A 9 -14.52 -3.29 -1.68
CA GLY A 9 -14.09 -4.02 -2.86
C GLY A 9 -12.71 -4.65 -2.76
N TYR A 10 -11.90 -4.27 -1.78
CA TYR A 10 -10.66 -4.97 -1.48
C TYR A 10 -10.93 -6.17 -0.58
N GLU A 11 -10.06 -7.18 -0.66
CA GLU A 11 -10.14 -8.38 0.17
C GLU A 11 -8.87 -8.55 1.00
N GLU A 12 -9.04 -8.99 2.26
CA GLU A 12 -7.91 -9.34 3.12
C GLU A 12 -7.50 -10.80 2.84
N VAL A 13 -6.21 -11.02 2.59
CA VAL A 13 -5.66 -12.36 2.33
C VAL A 13 -4.36 -12.54 3.08
N PHE A 14 -3.98 -13.80 3.34
CA PHE A 14 -2.67 -14.13 3.86
C PHE A 14 -1.91 -14.88 2.78
N GLN A 15 -0.80 -14.29 2.30
CA GLN A 15 0.05 -14.90 1.28
C GLN A 15 1.47 -14.35 1.41
N TYR A 16 2.44 -15.12 0.97
CA TYR A 16 3.86 -14.75 1.06
C TYR A 16 4.28 -14.39 2.50
N ARG A 17 3.66 -15.02 3.51
CA ARG A 17 3.89 -14.74 4.93
C ARG A 17 3.53 -13.30 5.33
N MET A 18 2.63 -12.68 4.59
CA MET A 18 2.15 -11.31 4.84
C MET A 18 0.64 -11.29 4.83
N ILE A 19 0.08 -10.33 5.58
CA ILE A 19 -1.34 -10.00 5.45
C ILE A 19 -1.45 -9.01 4.31
N GLY A 20 -2.19 -9.34 3.27
CA GLY A 20 -2.38 -8.50 2.11
C GLY A 20 -3.83 -8.05 1.95
N TYR A 21 -4.00 -6.88 1.35
CA TYR A 21 -5.30 -6.32 1.01
C TYR A 21 -5.28 -6.12 -0.49
N VAL A 22 -6.08 -6.90 -1.21
CA VAL A 22 -5.91 -7.10 -2.65
C VAL A 22 -7.16 -6.73 -3.44
N VAL A 23 -6.95 -6.40 -4.72
CA VAL A 23 -8.03 -6.31 -5.71
C VAL A 23 -8.30 -7.74 -6.19
N PRO A 24 -9.52 -8.28 -5.97
CA PRO A 24 -9.83 -9.65 -6.40
C PRO A 24 -9.68 -9.82 -7.91
N LEU A 25 -9.32 -11.03 -8.35
CA LEU A 25 -9.21 -11.33 -9.78
C LEU A 25 -10.54 -11.16 -10.50
N SER A 26 -11.68 -11.26 -9.79
CA SER A 26 -13.00 -10.99 -10.35
C SER A 26 -13.14 -9.54 -10.82
N ARG A 27 -12.41 -8.59 -10.21
CA ARG A 27 -12.42 -7.18 -10.57
C ARG A 27 -11.30 -6.82 -11.54
N LEU A 28 -10.18 -7.53 -11.49
CA LEU A 28 -9.02 -7.30 -12.35
C LEU A 28 -8.38 -8.66 -12.67
N PRO A 29 -8.86 -9.37 -13.71
CA PRO A 29 -8.37 -10.71 -14.01
C PRO A 29 -6.98 -10.76 -14.64
N ASN A 30 -6.55 -9.68 -15.29
CA ASN A 30 -5.29 -9.64 -16.03
C ASN A 30 -4.22 -8.84 -15.27
N THR A 31 -3.61 -9.47 -14.26
CA THR A 31 -2.48 -8.86 -13.54
C THR A 31 -1.17 -9.35 -14.13
N TYR A 32 -0.07 -8.67 -13.79
CA TYR A 32 1.25 -8.99 -14.32
C TYR A 32 1.74 -10.40 -13.97
N ASN A 33 1.24 -10.99 -12.87
CA ASN A 33 1.65 -12.31 -12.40
C ASN A 33 0.50 -13.31 -12.30
N GLY A 34 -0.70 -12.96 -12.76
CA GLY A 34 -1.89 -13.81 -12.68
C GLY A 34 -2.48 -13.94 -11.30
N LYS A 35 -1.99 -13.21 -10.30
CA LYS A 35 -2.47 -13.23 -8.92
C LYS A 35 -3.18 -11.92 -8.59
N PRO A 36 -4.02 -11.89 -7.51
CA PRO A 36 -4.69 -10.64 -7.12
C PRO A 36 -3.70 -9.51 -6.90
N LEU A 37 -4.02 -8.32 -7.37
CA LEU A 37 -3.17 -7.15 -7.25
C LEU A 37 -3.17 -6.64 -5.80
N THR A 38 -2.01 -6.54 -5.19
CA THR A 38 -1.87 -6.07 -3.81
C THR A 38 -1.95 -4.56 -3.74
N TYR A 39 -2.84 -4.06 -2.87
CA TYR A 39 -2.95 -2.62 -2.58
C TYR A 39 -2.10 -2.25 -1.36
N VAL A 40 -2.23 -2.99 -0.26
CA VAL A 40 -1.45 -2.81 0.96
C VAL A 40 -1.08 -4.18 1.50
N SER A 41 0.14 -4.33 2.00
CA SER A 41 0.57 -5.53 2.72
C SER A 41 1.27 -5.17 4.01
N VAL A 42 1.19 -6.05 5.01
CA VAL A 42 1.87 -5.90 6.28
C VAL A 42 2.66 -7.17 6.56
N ALA A 43 3.94 -7.02 6.86
CA ALA A 43 4.81 -8.14 7.22
C ALA A 43 5.44 -7.90 8.59
N SER A 44 5.34 -8.89 9.48
CA SER A 44 6.07 -8.88 10.75
C SER A 44 7.38 -9.62 10.53
N GLN A 45 8.48 -8.91 10.65
CA GLN A 45 9.82 -9.43 10.42
C GLN A 45 10.63 -9.44 11.73
N LYS A 46 11.78 -10.10 11.71
CA LYS A 46 12.58 -10.33 12.93
C LYS A 46 12.87 -9.04 13.70
N ASN A 47 13.26 -7.98 12.99
CA ASN A 47 13.73 -6.75 13.61
C ASN A 47 12.80 -5.55 13.40
N TYR A 48 11.74 -5.70 12.60
CA TYR A 48 10.85 -4.59 12.28
C TYR A 48 9.54 -5.08 11.67
N ILE A 49 8.58 -4.16 11.60
CA ILE A 49 7.31 -4.36 10.91
C ILE A 49 7.40 -3.56 9.62
N SER A 50 7.04 -4.17 8.50
CA SER A 50 7.03 -3.50 7.19
C SER A 50 5.60 -3.35 6.70
N VAL A 51 5.28 -2.16 6.17
CA VAL A 51 4.02 -1.88 5.49
C VAL A 51 4.35 -1.54 4.04
N TYR A 52 3.63 -2.14 3.10
CA TYR A 52 3.82 -1.94 1.67
C TYR A 52 2.60 -1.21 1.10
N PRO A 53 2.56 0.14 1.20
CA PRO A 53 1.39 0.92 0.74
C PRO A 53 1.49 1.23 -0.75
N MET A 54 1.07 0.30 -1.59
CA MET A 54 1.25 0.41 -3.04
C MET A 54 0.49 1.59 -3.65
N GLY A 55 -0.64 2.00 -3.07
CA GLY A 55 -1.35 3.20 -3.51
C GLY A 55 -0.54 4.47 -3.33
N VAL A 56 0.28 4.53 -2.29
CA VAL A 56 1.21 5.65 -2.05
C VAL A 56 2.35 5.61 -3.06
N TYR A 57 2.96 4.45 -3.25
CA TYR A 57 4.13 4.31 -4.11
C TYR A 57 3.81 4.44 -5.60
N GLY A 58 2.57 4.19 -5.98
CA GLY A 58 2.19 4.22 -7.38
C GLY A 58 2.09 5.61 -8.01
N ASP A 59 2.12 6.67 -7.20
CA ASP A 59 1.93 8.04 -7.67
C ASP A 59 2.85 8.99 -6.92
N GLU A 60 3.56 9.86 -7.66
CA GLU A 60 4.52 10.80 -7.08
C GLU A 60 3.86 11.76 -6.10
N SER A 61 2.68 12.26 -6.43
CA SER A 61 1.96 13.19 -5.54
C SER A 61 1.55 12.52 -4.24
N HIS A 62 1.19 11.23 -4.30
CA HIS A 62 0.86 10.45 -3.10
C HIS A 62 2.09 10.24 -2.23
N ARG A 63 3.26 9.97 -2.84
CA ARG A 63 4.52 9.83 -2.10
C ARG A 63 4.88 11.12 -1.39
N GLN A 64 4.78 12.25 -2.08
CA GLN A 64 5.07 13.57 -1.49
C GLN A 64 4.11 13.88 -0.34
N TRP A 65 2.83 13.63 -0.53
CA TRP A 65 1.83 13.82 0.50
C TRP A 65 2.15 12.97 1.73
N PHE A 66 2.49 11.70 1.54
CA PHE A 66 2.82 10.78 2.63
C PHE A 66 4.04 11.29 3.43
N ARG A 67 5.07 11.72 2.73
CA ARG A 67 6.29 12.25 3.39
C ARG A 67 6.00 13.51 4.17
N GLN A 68 5.19 14.41 3.62
CA GLN A 68 4.82 15.65 4.28
C GLN A 68 4.02 15.38 5.56
N GLU A 69 3.05 14.48 5.47
CA GLU A 69 2.23 14.12 6.64
C GLU A 69 3.05 13.37 7.68
N TYR A 70 4.00 12.55 7.24
CA TYR A 70 4.88 11.82 8.15
C TYR A 70 5.77 12.81 8.94
N ALA A 71 6.28 13.82 8.27
CA ALA A 71 7.11 14.84 8.92
C ALA A 71 6.36 15.54 10.06
N LYS A 72 5.05 15.72 9.92
CA LYS A 72 4.21 16.35 10.96
C LYS A 72 4.12 15.50 12.23
N THR A 73 4.38 14.20 12.14
CA THR A 73 4.33 13.31 13.31
C THR A 73 5.53 13.47 14.24
N GLY A 74 6.62 14.07 13.75
CA GLY A 74 7.88 14.16 14.47
C GLY A 74 8.65 12.84 14.54
N LYS A 75 8.13 11.77 13.94
CA LYS A 75 8.77 10.46 13.92
C LYS A 75 9.73 10.33 12.74
N LYS A 76 10.79 9.53 12.92
CA LYS A 76 11.77 9.28 11.85
C LYS A 76 11.17 8.35 10.81
N LEU A 77 11.22 8.76 9.55
CA LEU A 77 10.73 7.96 8.43
C LEU A 77 11.82 7.01 7.93
N ASP A 78 11.53 5.72 7.90
CA ASP A 78 12.37 4.70 7.27
C ASP A 78 11.59 4.14 6.08
N MET A 79 11.79 4.73 4.91
CA MET A 79 11.03 4.44 3.70
C MET A 79 11.96 3.90 2.62
N GLY A 80 11.71 2.64 2.22
CA GLY A 80 12.44 2.02 1.12
C GLY A 80 11.76 2.24 -0.23
N LYS A 81 12.09 1.41 -1.23
CA LYS A 81 11.53 1.51 -2.58
C LYS A 81 10.06 1.14 -2.66
N SER A 82 9.60 0.24 -1.78
CA SER A 82 8.22 -0.25 -1.80
C SER A 82 7.63 -0.44 -0.41
N CYS A 83 8.36 -0.13 0.66
CA CYS A 83 7.88 -0.36 2.02
C CYS A 83 8.31 0.73 2.98
N VAL A 84 7.53 0.87 4.04
CA VAL A 84 7.85 1.71 5.20
C VAL A 84 8.08 0.78 6.37
N ARG A 85 9.17 0.97 7.11
CA ARG A 85 9.59 0.09 8.21
C ARG A 85 9.45 0.76 9.56
N PHE A 86 9.04 -0.03 10.56
CA PHE A 86 8.88 0.41 11.94
C PHE A 86 9.52 -0.60 12.86
N ARG A 87 10.38 -0.16 13.77
CA ARG A 87 11.04 -1.08 14.73
C ARG A 87 10.08 -1.56 15.80
N ASN A 88 9.18 -0.69 16.24
CA ASN A 88 8.23 -0.99 17.30
C ASN A 88 6.82 -0.62 16.86
N PRO A 89 5.78 -1.36 17.31
CA PRO A 89 4.39 -1.03 16.97
C PRO A 89 3.99 0.39 17.37
N GLU A 90 4.50 0.90 18.49
CA GLU A 90 4.18 2.25 18.97
C GLU A 90 4.76 3.35 18.08
N ASP A 91 5.74 3.03 17.21
CA ASP A 91 6.29 3.99 16.28
C ASP A 91 5.42 4.17 15.03
N ILE A 92 4.42 3.33 14.85
CA ILE A 92 3.53 3.38 13.67
C ILE A 92 2.55 4.54 13.84
N PRO A 93 2.55 5.52 12.90
CA PRO A 93 1.56 6.59 12.93
C PRO A 93 0.24 6.08 12.38
N LEU A 94 -0.57 5.44 13.25
CA LEU A 94 -1.78 4.72 12.84
C LEU A 94 -2.77 5.58 12.07
N ASP A 95 -2.91 6.86 12.45
CA ASP A 95 -3.80 7.78 11.74
C ASP A 95 -3.35 7.97 10.29
N LEU A 96 -2.06 8.17 10.07
CA LEU A 96 -1.53 8.35 8.72
C LEU A 96 -1.66 7.07 7.90
N ILE A 97 -1.39 5.91 8.50
CA ILE A 97 -1.58 4.62 7.82
C ILE A 97 -3.03 4.44 7.40
N GLY A 98 -3.98 4.76 8.31
CA GLY A 98 -5.41 4.71 7.99
C GLY A 98 -5.78 5.63 6.83
N ARG A 99 -5.31 6.87 6.84
CA ARG A 99 -5.56 7.83 5.74
C ARG A 99 -4.93 7.35 4.43
N SER A 100 -3.76 6.71 4.49
CA SER A 100 -3.10 6.16 3.31
C SER A 100 -3.91 5.02 2.69
N VAL A 101 -4.46 4.15 3.53
CA VAL A 101 -5.30 3.03 3.09
C VAL A 101 -6.61 3.53 2.46
N ALA A 102 -7.20 4.59 3.03
CA ALA A 102 -8.44 5.18 2.52
C ALA A 102 -8.25 5.97 1.22
N LEU A 103 -7.00 6.18 0.79
CA LEU A 103 -6.65 7.11 -0.27
C LEU A 103 -7.27 6.75 -1.62
N LEU A 104 -7.29 5.46 -1.99
CA LEU A 104 -7.72 5.03 -3.32
C LEU A 104 -8.83 3.98 -3.25
N PRO A 105 -10.04 4.29 -3.73
CA PRO A 105 -11.03 3.25 -4.03
C PRO A 105 -10.47 2.26 -5.05
N VAL A 106 -11.05 1.06 -5.11
CA VAL A 106 -10.59 -0.02 -6.00
C VAL A 106 -10.46 0.45 -7.44
N ALA A 107 -11.47 1.14 -7.97
CA ALA A 107 -11.46 1.61 -9.36
C ALA A 107 -10.27 2.55 -9.63
N ASP A 108 -9.97 3.45 -8.68
CA ASP A 108 -8.88 4.40 -8.84
C ASP A 108 -7.53 3.72 -8.76
N PHE A 109 -7.39 2.71 -7.90
CA PHE A 109 -6.16 1.94 -7.81
C PHE A 109 -5.93 1.10 -9.06
N ILE A 110 -6.96 0.49 -9.61
CA ILE A 110 -6.88 -0.24 -10.87
C ILE A 110 -6.40 0.70 -11.99
N ALA A 111 -6.98 1.91 -12.09
CA ALA A 111 -6.59 2.90 -13.09
C ALA A 111 -5.12 3.30 -12.95
N LEU A 112 -4.66 3.49 -11.71
CA LEU A 112 -3.26 3.81 -11.43
C LEU A 112 -2.34 2.67 -11.86
N TYR A 113 -2.69 1.44 -11.53
CA TYR A 113 -1.92 0.25 -11.92
C TYR A 113 -1.82 0.14 -13.44
N GLU A 114 -2.93 0.28 -14.15
CA GLU A 114 -2.94 0.16 -15.61
C GLU A 114 -2.14 1.29 -16.27
N ARG A 115 -2.23 2.50 -15.75
CA ARG A 115 -1.45 3.63 -16.24
C ARG A 115 0.05 3.38 -16.08
N ASN A 116 0.48 2.89 -14.92
CA ASN A 116 1.89 2.59 -14.66
C ASN A 116 2.37 1.42 -15.52
N ARG A 117 1.54 0.41 -15.71
CA ARG A 117 1.84 -0.75 -16.56
C ARG A 117 1.97 -0.31 -18.03
N GLY A 118 1.09 0.59 -18.48
CA GLY A 118 1.16 1.16 -19.83
C GLY A 118 2.45 1.92 -20.06
N LYS A 119 2.87 2.74 -19.11
CA LYS A 119 4.16 3.46 -19.18
C LYS A 119 5.34 2.49 -19.26
N GLY A 120 5.30 1.42 -18.47
CA GLY A 120 6.34 0.39 -18.53
C GLY A 120 6.41 -0.29 -19.90
N ARG A 121 5.28 -0.49 -20.55
CA ARG A 121 5.23 -1.07 -21.90
C ARG A 121 5.75 -0.13 -22.97
N ALA A 122 5.59 1.17 -22.77
CA ALA A 122 6.02 2.18 -23.72
C ALA A 122 7.55 2.35 -23.76
N GLN A 123 8.21 1.81 -22.76
CA GLN A 123 9.66 1.82 -22.66
C GLN A 123 10.25 0.53 -23.21
#